data_1c9bce3cbd9c4487dc2fd911e50a1660
#
_entry.id   1c9bce3cbd9c4487dc2fd911e50a1660
#
_cell.length_a   1.000
_cell.length_b   1.000
_cell.length_c   1.000
_cell.angle_alpha   90.00
_cell.angle_beta   90.00
_cell.angle_gamma   90.00
#
_symmetry.space_group_name_H-M   'P 1'
#
loop_
_entity.id
_entity.type
_entity.pdbx_description
1 polymer ?
#
loop_
_entity_poly.entity_id
_entity_poly.type
_entity_poly.pdbx_seq_one_letter_code
_entity_poly.pdbx_strand_id
1 'polypeptide(L)'
;MTLYSKITGTGSYLPANRVTNEALAKRLAAQGVETSHEWIVTRSGIEARHFAAADELSSDLAVHAARRALAMADRQASDVDLVIVASSTPDFHGSFPSTACIVQQKLGMANGSAAFDVQAVCSGFVYALSTADAFIRAGNHKRVLVIGSEIFSRIVDFNDRGTCVLFGDGAGAVLLEVSNEPGILATKLHADGSHADILSIPGNLAGGAVAGSGFLHMDGPAVFKLAVSVLEKVAHEVLNTAGVTPDQIDWLVPHQANIRIMNGTAKKLGLPLEKMVVTVNEHGNTSAASIPLALDQAVRDGRIKPGQNVLMEGVGGGFTWGAVLARM
;
A
#
# COMPACT_ATOMS: atom_id res chain seq x y z
N MET A 1 15.04 -27.08 -10.53
CA MET A 1 14.31 -26.90 -9.25
C MET A 1 13.38 -25.73 -9.42
N THR A 2 12.15 -25.84 -8.94
CA THR A 2 11.22 -24.70 -8.93
C THR A 2 11.64 -23.73 -7.84
N LEU A 3 11.88 -22.47 -8.19
CA LEU A 3 12.16 -21.41 -7.23
C LEU A 3 10.84 -20.78 -6.74
N TYR A 4 10.80 -20.48 -5.48
CA TYR A 4 9.70 -19.74 -4.84
C TYR A 4 10.26 -18.47 -4.20
N SER A 5 9.40 -17.54 -3.88
CA SER A 5 9.73 -16.39 -3.03
C SER A 5 8.98 -16.48 -1.70
N LYS A 6 9.62 -16.01 -0.64
CA LYS A 6 9.04 -15.98 0.72
C LYS A 6 9.28 -14.61 1.36
N ILE A 7 8.29 -14.10 2.08
CA ILE A 7 8.45 -12.91 2.93
C ILE A 7 9.24 -13.34 4.16
N THR A 8 10.42 -12.76 4.36
CA THR A 8 11.33 -13.07 5.48
C THR A 8 11.41 -11.94 6.48
N GLY A 9 11.00 -10.73 6.11
CA GLY A 9 10.96 -9.59 7.00
C GLY A 9 9.91 -8.59 6.61
N THR A 10 9.33 -7.93 7.59
CA THR A 10 8.36 -6.83 7.45
C THR A 10 8.82 -5.61 8.23
N GLY A 11 8.44 -4.43 7.78
CA GLY A 11 8.75 -3.18 8.47
C GLY A 11 7.78 -2.07 8.09
N SER A 12 7.56 -1.16 9.00
CA SER A 12 6.63 -0.04 8.80
C SER A 12 7.14 1.24 9.42
N TYR A 13 6.65 2.37 8.92
CA TYR A 13 6.89 3.69 9.50
C TYR A 13 5.66 4.58 9.31
N LEU A 14 5.28 5.25 10.39
CA LEU A 14 4.30 6.33 10.39
C LEU A 14 4.98 7.61 10.84
N PRO A 15 4.77 8.75 10.16
CA PRO A 15 5.26 10.05 10.61
C PRO A 15 4.82 10.37 12.05
N ALA A 16 5.62 11.12 12.77
CA ALA A 16 5.35 11.43 14.18
C ALA A 16 4.09 12.28 14.42
N ASN A 17 3.68 13.07 13.42
CA ASN A 17 2.52 13.95 13.53
C ASN A 17 1.21 13.17 13.35
N ARG A 18 0.71 12.59 14.44
CA ARG A 18 -0.62 11.97 14.49
C ARG A 18 -1.72 13.03 14.59
N VAL A 19 -2.63 13.04 13.64
CA VAL A 19 -3.73 14.03 13.53
C VAL A 19 -5.06 13.32 13.74
N THR A 20 -5.74 13.62 14.85
CA THR A 20 -7.08 13.09 15.16
C THR A 20 -8.15 13.80 14.30
N ASN A 21 -9.34 13.23 14.24
CA ASN A 21 -10.45 13.87 13.53
C ASN A 21 -10.82 15.24 14.12
N GLU A 22 -10.73 15.41 15.46
CA GLU A 22 -11.00 16.67 16.12
C GLU A 22 -9.98 17.75 15.73
N ALA A 23 -8.68 17.37 15.71
CA ALA A 23 -7.61 18.28 15.28
C ALA A 23 -7.77 18.67 13.81
N LEU A 24 -8.10 17.69 12.94
CA LEU A 24 -8.36 17.95 11.53
C LEU A 24 -9.60 18.83 11.33
N ALA A 25 -10.72 18.53 12.01
CA ALA A 25 -11.93 19.32 11.92
C ALA A 25 -11.71 20.79 12.33
N LYS A 26 -10.95 21.02 13.42
CA LYS A 26 -10.54 22.37 13.84
C LYS A 26 -9.72 23.11 12.78
N ARG A 27 -8.77 22.42 12.14
CA ARG A 27 -7.96 22.97 11.03
C ARG A 27 -8.84 23.34 9.83
N LEU A 28 -9.74 22.44 9.42
CA LEU A 28 -10.63 22.62 8.28
C LEU A 28 -11.65 23.73 8.50
N ALA A 29 -12.22 23.85 9.72
CA ALA A 29 -13.14 24.91 10.08
C ALA A 29 -12.54 26.31 9.91
N ALA A 30 -11.23 26.47 10.16
CA ALA A 30 -10.52 27.73 9.93
C ALA A 30 -10.45 28.13 8.44
N GLN A 31 -10.70 27.18 7.54
CA GLN A 31 -10.76 27.37 6.07
C GLN A 31 -12.21 27.35 5.54
N GLY A 32 -13.21 27.32 6.42
CA GLY A 32 -14.63 27.28 6.06
C GLY A 32 -15.15 25.88 5.66
N VAL A 33 -14.39 24.82 5.91
CA VAL A 33 -14.80 23.44 5.62
C VAL A 33 -15.32 22.78 6.91
N GLU A 34 -16.62 22.51 6.95
CA GLU A 34 -17.28 21.90 8.12
C GLU A 34 -17.20 20.38 8.08
N THR A 35 -16.72 19.76 9.16
CA THR A 35 -16.72 18.31 9.39
C THR A 35 -16.71 18.01 10.90
N SER A 36 -16.91 16.74 11.27
CA SER A 36 -16.80 16.29 12.68
C SER A 36 -16.21 14.89 12.76
N HIS A 37 -15.77 14.51 13.97
CA HIS A 37 -15.32 13.15 14.25
C HIS A 37 -16.38 12.11 13.83
N GLU A 38 -17.62 12.30 14.26
CA GLU A 38 -18.74 11.37 13.98
C GLU A 38 -19.01 11.26 12.49
N TRP A 39 -18.92 12.39 11.75
CA TRP A 39 -19.12 12.39 10.30
C TRP A 39 -18.06 11.56 9.58
N ILE A 40 -16.79 11.70 9.99
CA ILE A 40 -15.65 10.99 9.40
C ILE A 40 -15.71 9.49 9.74
N VAL A 41 -15.87 9.15 11.02
CA VAL A 41 -15.90 7.75 11.51
C VAL A 41 -17.06 6.98 10.87
N THR A 42 -18.26 7.52 10.86
CA THR A 42 -19.45 6.87 10.30
C THR A 42 -19.26 6.50 8.82
N ARG A 43 -18.50 7.32 8.06
CA ARG A 43 -18.32 7.13 6.62
C ARG A 43 -17.11 6.32 6.24
N SER A 44 -16.05 6.37 7.04
CA SER A 44 -14.75 5.81 6.69
C SER A 44 -14.18 4.83 7.71
N GLY A 45 -14.61 4.91 8.97
CA GLY A 45 -13.99 4.21 10.08
C GLY A 45 -12.68 4.85 10.56
N ILE A 46 -12.28 6.02 10.01
CA ILE A 46 -11.02 6.68 10.34
C ILE A 46 -11.19 7.56 11.58
N GLU A 47 -10.33 7.38 12.56
CA GLU A 47 -10.27 8.18 13.79
C GLU A 47 -9.08 9.13 13.80
N ALA A 48 -7.97 8.67 13.21
CA ALA A 48 -6.74 9.44 13.08
C ALA A 48 -6.00 9.11 11.78
N ARG A 49 -5.00 9.90 11.46
CA ARG A 49 -4.01 9.68 10.40
C ARG A 49 -2.70 10.33 10.80
N HIS A 50 -1.66 10.03 10.04
CA HIS A 50 -0.35 10.63 10.23
C HIS A 50 0.00 11.50 9.04
N PHE A 51 0.62 12.65 9.26
CA PHE A 51 1.11 13.54 8.22
C PHE A 51 2.61 13.71 8.35
N ALA A 52 3.32 13.57 7.24
CA ALA A 52 4.74 13.79 7.15
C ALA A 52 5.10 15.25 7.49
N ALA A 53 6.26 15.47 8.09
CA ALA A 53 6.81 16.80 8.28
C ALA A 53 7.16 17.42 6.91
N ALA A 54 7.34 18.74 6.89
CA ALA A 54 7.57 19.46 5.64
C ALA A 54 8.87 19.03 4.92
N ASP A 55 9.86 18.59 5.67
CA ASP A 55 11.17 18.13 5.23
C ASP A 55 11.26 16.60 5.03
N GLU A 56 10.26 15.82 5.46
CA GLU A 56 10.21 14.38 5.18
C GLU A 56 9.78 14.13 3.74
N LEU A 57 10.52 13.30 3.01
CA LEU A 57 10.21 12.84 1.66
C LEU A 57 9.69 11.39 1.69
N SER A 58 9.04 10.96 0.63
CA SER A 58 8.55 9.57 0.50
C SER A 58 9.68 8.55 0.68
N SER A 59 10.88 8.85 0.16
CA SER A 59 12.06 8.01 0.36
C SER A 59 12.53 7.95 1.83
N ASP A 60 12.31 8.98 2.64
CA ASP A 60 12.67 8.95 4.06
C ASP A 60 11.78 7.96 4.82
N LEU A 61 10.46 8.04 4.59
CA LEU A 61 9.51 7.09 5.16
C LEU A 61 9.85 5.67 4.72
N ALA A 62 10.13 5.50 3.41
CA ALA A 62 10.51 4.22 2.82
C ALA A 62 11.77 3.61 3.48
N VAL A 63 12.80 4.42 3.72
CA VAL A 63 14.05 3.98 4.36
C VAL A 63 13.82 3.51 5.80
N HIS A 64 12.96 4.19 6.56
CA HIS A 64 12.61 3.77 7.91
C HIS A 64 11.91 2.40 7.92
N ALA A 65 10.94 2.18 7.03
CA ALA A 65 10.25 0.90 6.87
C ALA A 65 11.23 -0.20 6.40
N ALA A 66 12.05 0.10 5.40
CA ALA A 66 13.05 -0.81 4.84
C ALA A 66 14.04 -1.32 5.89
N ARG A 67 14.62 -0.42 6.71
CA ARG A 67 15.53 -0.79 7.79
C ARG A 67 14.90 -1.76 8.79
N ARG A 68 13.62 -1.57 9.11
CA ARG A 68 12.88 -2.47 10.01
C ARG A 68 12.63 -3.84 9.38
N ALA A 69 12.32 -3.89 8.08
CA ALA A 69 12.14 -5.15 7.34
C ALA A 69 13.47 -5.93 7.26
N LEU A 70 14.56 -5.26 6.93
CA LEU A 70 15.90 -5.86 6.90
C LEU A 70 16.33 -6.38 8.27
N ALA A 71 16.12 -5.59 9.32
CA ALA A 71 16.45 -6.00 10.70
C ALA A 71 15.65 -7.24 11.13
N MET A 72 14.35 -7.34 10.77
CA MET A 72 13.54 -8.54 11.07
C MET A 72 14.07 -9.78 10.36
N ALA A 73 14.55 -9.63 9.12
CA ALA A 73 15.11 -10.72 8.32
C ALA A 73 16.56 -11.06 8.67
N ASP A 74 17.19 -10.35 9.60
CA ASP A 74 18.63 -10.43 9.89
C ASP A 74 19.49 -10.25 8.61
N ARG A 75 19.21 -9.16 7.88
CA ARG A 75 19.89 -8.81 6.62
C ARG A 75 20.40 -7.38 6.63
N GLN A 76 21.47 -7.17 5.86
CA GLN A 76 22.02 -5.85 5.58
C GLN A 76 21.50 -5.32 4.24
N ALA A 77 21.54 -4.01 4.04
CA ALA A 77 21.16 -3.39 2.78
C ALA A 77 22.00 -3.90 1.59
N SER A 78 23.25 -4.24 1.82
CA SER A 78 24.17 -4.84 0.83
C SER A 78 23.77 -6.24 0.35
N ASP A 79 22.89 -6.94 1.09
CA ASP A 79 22.40 -8.27 0.70
C ASP A 79 21.28 -8.20 -0.34
N VAL A 80 20.63 -7.03 -0.48
CA VAL A 80 19.51 -6.78 -1.40
C VAL A 80 20.04 -6.59 -2.82
N ASP A 81 19.46 -7.28 -3.79
CA ASP A 81 19.84 -7.20 -5.19
C ASP A 81 18.80 -6.51 -6.09
N LEU A 82 17.63 -6.14 -5.52
CA LEU A 82 16.61 -5.34 -6.19
C LEU A 82 15.78 -4.54 -5.17
N VAL A 83 15.54 -3.26 -5.46
CA VAL A 83 14.60 -2.40 -4.70
C VAL A 83 13.44 -2.00 -5.61
N ILE A 84 12.21 -2.27 -5.17
CA ILE A 84 10.99 -1.84 -5.85
C ILE A 84 10.18 -0.96 -4.90
N VAL A 85 9.89 0.28 -5.30
CA VAL A 85 9.03 1.20 -4.54
C VAL A 85 7.72 1.40 -5.28
N ALA A 86 6.61 1.12 -4.61
CA ALA A 86 5.28 1.49 -5.07
C ALA A 86 4.89 2.83 -4.44
N SER A 87 4.72 3.86 -5.27
CA SER A 87 4.38 5.20 -4.82
C SER A 87 3.66 6.00 -5.90
N SER A 88 2.70 6.82 -5.48
CA SER A 88 2.04 7.85 -6.29
C SER A 88 2.50 9.26 -5.90
N THR A 89 3.34 9.35 -4.87
CA THR A 89 3.86 10.59 -4.29
C THR A 89 5.39 10.54 -4.23
N PRO A 90 6.06 10.45 -5.40
CA PRO A 90 7.51 10.33 -5.47
C PRO A 90 8.21 11.58 -4.95
N ASP A 91 9.48 11.46 -4.55
CA ASP A 91 10.30 12.57 -4.09
C ASP A 91 10.47 13.67 -5.15
N PHE A 92 10.64 13.24 -6.40
CA PHE A 92 10.85 14.13 -7.53
C PHE A 92 9.64 14.12 -8.44
N HIS A 93 9.28 15.30 -8.89
CA HIS A 93 8.20 15.47 -9.83
C HIS A 93 8.46 14.64 -11.11
N GLY A 94 7.46 13.84 -11.52
CA GLY A 94 7.62 12.93 -12.65
C GLY A 94 8.44 11.66 -12.36
N SER A 95 8.73 11.34 -11.09
CA SER A 95 9.53 10.16 -10.70
C SER A 95 10.91 10.09 -11.38
N PHE A 96 11.57 11.24 -11.54
CA PHE A 96 12.88 11.33 -12.18
C PHE A 96 13.87 12.12 -11.32
N PRO A 97 14.85 11.44 -10.66
CA PRO A 97 15.05 9.98 -10.57
C PRO A 97 13.94 9.26 -9.80
N SER A 98 13.91 7.90 -9.92
CA SER A 98 12.93 7.09 -9.17
C SER A 98 13.15 7.20 -7.66
N THR A 99 12.06 7.11 -6.89
CA THR A 99 12.13 7.05 -5.42
C THR A 99 12.96 5.86 -4.95
N ALA A 100 12.90 4.73 -5.64
CA ALA A 100 13.71 3.54 -5.36
C ALA A 100 15.21 3.81 -5.43
N CYS A 101 15.69 4.61 -6.41
CA CYS A 101 17.11 5.01 -6.49
C CYS A 101 17.52 5.87 -5.29
N ILE A 102 16.65 6.75 -4.81
CA ILE A 102 16.91 7.58 -3.63
C ILE A 102 16.92 6.72 -2.36
N VAL A 103 16.00 5.77 -2.24
CA VAL A 103 15.98 4.78 -1.16
C VAL A 103 17.29 3.97 -1.14
N GLN A 104 17.75 3.49 -2.30
CA GLN A 104 19.02 2.77 -2.43
C GLN A 104 20.19 3.61 -1.91
N GLN A 105 20.26 4.88 -2.34
CA GLN A 105 21.29 5.81 -1.87
C GLN A 105 21.22 6.02 -0.35
N LYS A 106 20.04 6.29 0.20
CA LYS A 106 19.85 6.56 1.64
C LYS A 106 20.07 5.33 2.53
N LEU A 107 19.91 4.12 1.97
CA LEU A 107 20.27 2.86 2.64
C LEU A 107 21.78 2.58 2.57
N GLY A 108 22.55 3.34 1.80
CA GLY A 108 23.99 3.14 1.64
C GLY A 108 24.33 1.92 0.76
N MET A 109 23.44 1.53 -0.14
CA MET A 109 23.65 0.40 -1.05
C MET A 109 24.63 0.78 -2.17
N ALA A 110 25.77 0.13 -2.22
CA ALA A 110 26.83 0.37 -3.21
C ALA A 110 27.15 -0.89 -4.04
N ASN A 111 26.25 -1.87 -4.02
CA ASN A 111 26.43 -3.17 -4.66
C ASN A 111 25.94 -3.25 -6.12
N GLY A 112 25.48 -2.10 -6.70
CA GLY A 112 24.96 -2.06 -8.07
C GLY A 112 23.60 -2.75 -8.25
N SER A 113 22.86 -2.98 -7.16
CA SER A 113 21.52 -3.56 -7.22
C SER A 113 20.57 -2.71 -8.08
N ALA A 114 19.63 -3.36 -8.77
CA ALA A 114 18.62 -2.65 -9.54
C ALA A 114 17.63 -1.92 -8.63
N ALA A 115 17.08 -0.79 -9.11
CA ALA A 115 16.09 -0.02 -8.37
C ALA A 115 15.12 0.67 -9.34
N PHE A 116 13.81 0.54 -9.12
CA PHE A 116 12.77 1.21 -9.93
C PHE A 116 11.46 1.36 -9.16
N ASP A 117 10.62 2.30 -9.60
CA ASP A 117 9.30 2.54 -9.05
C ASP A 117 8.21 1.80 -9.84
N VAL A 118 7.13 1.42 -9.14
CA VAL A 118 5.89 0.89 -9.72
C VAL A 118 4.74 1.85 -9.42
N GLN A 119 4.00 2.24 -10.46
CA GLN A 119 2.83 3.10 -10.33
C GLN A 119 1.55 2.30 -10.60
N ALA A 120 0.78 2.02 -9.55
CA ALA A 120 -0.56 1.45 -9.61
C ALA A 120 -1.41 1.93 -8.42
N VAL A 121 -1.12 3.14 -7.94
CA VAL A 121 -1.79 3.84 -6.84
C VAL A 121 -1.98 2.90 -5.63
N CYS A 122 -3.19 2.79 -5.08
CA CYS A 122 -3.44 2.00 -3.87
C CYS A 122 -3.23 0.48 -4.07
N SER A 123 -3.27 -0.04 -5.29
CA SER A 123 -2.89 -1.43 -5.59
C SER A 123 -1.38 -1.61 -5.82
N GLY A 124 -0.59 -0.53 -5.76
CA GLY A 124 0.83 -0.51 -6.10
C GLY A 124 1.66 -1.55 -5.35
N PHE A 125 1.36 -1.78 -4.06
CA PHE A 125 2.12 -2.77 -3.29
C PHE A 125 1.90 -4.21 -3.79
N VAL A 126 0.67 -4.62 -4.11
CA VAL A 126 0.41 -5.96 -4.65
C VAL A 126 0.99 -6.14 -6.05
N TYR A 127 1.05 -5.06 -6.86
CA TYR A 127 1.75 -5.04 -8.14
C TYR A 127 3.26 -5.22 -7.96
N ALA A 128 3.87 -4.46 -7.06
CA ALA A 128 5.31 -4.56 -6.76
C ALA A 128 5.68 -5.93 -6.18
N LEU A 129 4.84 -6.48 -5.29
CA LEU A 129 5.04 -7.80 -4.69
C LEU A 129 4.95 -8.91 -5.75
N SER A 130 3.96 -8.85 -6.65
CA SER A 130 3.83 -9.78 -7.78
C SER A 130 5.01 -9.70 -8.74
N THR A 131 5.51 -8.49 -9.01
CA THR A 131 6.70 -8.26 -9.85
C THR A 131 7.94 -8.88 -9.20
N ALA A 132 8.13 -8.66 -7.90
CA ALA A 132 9.24 -9.25 -7.15
C ALA A 132 9.22 -10.78 -7.15
N ASP A 133 8.03 -11.39 -6.92
CA ASP A 133 7.86 -12.85 -7.01
C ASP A 133 8.24 -13.37 -8.40
N ALA A 134 7.82 -12.71 -9.47
CA ALA A 134 8.15 -13.09 -10.83
C ALA A 134 9.67 -13.05 -11.10
N PHE A 135 10.37 -12.01 -10.66
CA PHE A 135 11.82 -11.89 -10.80
C PHE A 135 12.58 -12.97 -10.03
N ILE A 136 12.15 -13.30 -8.81
CA ILE A 136 12.75 -14.37 -8.00
C ILE A 136 12.51 -15.73 -8.66
N ARG A 137 11.28 -16.02 -9.08
CA ARG A 137 10.94 -17.30 -9.76
C ARG A 137 11.65 -17.47 -11.08
N ALA A 138 11.92 -16.39 -11.81
CA ALA A 138 12.73 -16.41 -13.03
C ALA A 138 14.23 -16.62 -12.77
N GLY A 139 14.67 -16.58 -11.50
CA GLY A 139 16.06 -16.72 -11.11
C GLY A 139 16.92 -15.47 -11.32
N ASN A 140 16.31 -14.32 -11.64
CA ASN A 140 17.02 -13.08 -11.92
C ASN A 140 17.51 -12.39 -10.64
N HIS A 141 16.74 -12.51 -9.54
CA HIS A 141 17.04 -11.89 -8.25
C HIS A 141 16.83 -12.89 -7.11
N LYS A 142 17.53 -12.69 -6.00
CA LYS A 142 17.46 -13.55 -4.81
C LYS A 142 16.85 -12.87 -3.60
N ARG A 143 17.02 -11.54 -3.47
CA ARG A 143 16.55 -10.74 -2.34
C ARG A 143 16.00 -9.42 -2.84
N VAL A 144 14.70 -9.29 -2.82
CA VAL A 144 13.98 -8.13 -3.32
C VAL A 144 13.34 -7.38 -2.17
N LEU A 145 13.70 -6.12 -2.01
CA LEU A 145 13.06 -5.21 -1.06
C LEU A 145 11.88 -4.53 -1.77
N VAL A 146 10.67 -4.79 -1.28
CA VAL A 146 9.42 -4.24 -1.82
C VAL A 146 8.85 -3.26 -0.81
N ILE A 147 8.61 -2.03 -1.23
CA ILE A 147 8.19 -0.93 -0.36
C ILE A 147 6.95 -0.25 -0.95
N GLY A 148 5.93 0.01 -0.11
CA GLY A 148 4.89 0.99 -0.39
C GLY A 148 5.15 2.23 0.44
N SER A 149 5.24 3.41 -0.17
CA SER A 149 5.52 4.66 0.54
C SER A 149 4.75 5.82 -0.05
N GLU A 150 4.04 6.58 0.80
CA GLU A 150 3.14 7.63 0.33
C GLU A 150 3.10 8.84 1.27
N ILE A 151 3.02 10.03 0.67
CA ILE A 151 2.73 11.30 1.35
C ILE A 151 1.51 11.95 0.67
N PHE A 152 0.33 11.35 0.88
CA PHE A 152 -0.92 11.79 0.27
C PHE A 152 -1.39 13.14 0.80
N SER A 153 -0.97 13.53 2.01
CA SER A 153 -1.28 14.85 2.57
C SER A 153 -0.83 16.02 1.69
N ARG A 154 0.10 15.79 0.74
CA ARG A 154 0.61 16.81 -0.20
C ARG A 154 -0.20 16.95 -1.48
N ILE A 155 -1.05 15.98 -1.78
CA ILE A 155 -1.83 15.94 -3.05
C ILE A 155 -3.34 15.98 -2.82
N VAL A 156 -3.82 16.04 -1.58
CA VAL A 156 -5.23 16.27 -1.27
C VAL A 156 -5.53 17.77 -1.17
N ASP A 157 -6.69 18.18 -1.67
CA ASP A 157 -7.21 19.52 -1.46
C ASP A 157 -7.90 19.60 -0.10
N PHE A 158 -7.35 20.37 0.83
CA PHE A 158 -7.96 20.57 2.15
C PHE A 158 -9.24 21.41 2.12
N ASN A 159 -9.66 21.93 0.97
CA ASN A 159 -10.99 22.53 0.77
C ASN A 159 -12.01 21.48 0.33
N ASP A 160 -11.60 20.30 -0.09
CA ASP A 160 -12.49 19.18 -0.42
C ASP A 160 -12.63 18.21 0.77
N ARG A 161 -13.72 18.38 1.53
CA ARG A 161 -14.05 17.47 2.64
C ARG A 161 -14.20 16.01 2.21
N GLY A 162 -14.55 15.76 0.95
CA GLY A 162 -14.78 14.40 0.43
C GLY A 162 -13.50 13.55 0.40
N THR A 163 -12.36 14.19 0.25
CA THR A 163 -11.06 13.51 0.10
C THR A 163 -10.10 13.77 1.26
N CYS A 164 -9.97 15.02 1.74
CA CYS A 164 -8.92 15.39 2.71
C CYS A 164 -9.05 14.71 4.08
N VAL A 165 -10.23 14.22 4.43
CA VAL A 165 -10.47 13.50 5.70
C VAL A 165 -10.07 12.01 5.63
N LEU A 166 -9.79 11.48 4.44
CA LEU A 166 -9.56 10.04 4.24
C LEU A 166 -8.08 9.66 4.32
N PHE A 167 -7.21 10.47 3.73
CA PHE A 167 -5.84 10.08 3.46
C PHE A 167 -4.88 10.41 4.60
N GLY A 168 -3.84 9.59 4.69
CA GLY A 168 -2.68 9.74 5.57
C GLY A 168 -1.39 9.37 4.85
N ASP A 169 -0.27 9.57 5.55
CA ASP A 169 1.09 9.33 5.06
C ASP A 169 1.72 8.15 5.82
N GLY A 170 2.61 7.44 5.15
CA GLY A 170 3.33 6.33 5.78
C GLY A 170 4.06 5.47 4.78
N ALA A 171 4.84 4.53 5.29
CA ALA A 171 5.52 3.52 4.49
C ALA A 171 5.48 2.15 5.15
N GLY A 172 5.40 1.12 4.33
CA GLY A 172 5.59 -0.26 4.75
C GLY A 172 6.49 -1.00 3.76
N ALA A 173 7.24 -1.97 4.24
CA ALA A 173 8.19 -2.72 3.46
C ALA A 173 8.16 -4.21 3.78
N VAL A 174 8.49 -5.04 2.80
CA VAL A 174 8.79 -6.46 3.00
C VAL A 174 10.09 -6.81 2.29
N LEU A 175 10.83 -7.77 2.86
CA LEU A 175 11.92 -8.44 2.16
C LEU A 175 11.40 -9.78 1.63
N LEU A 176 11.48 -9.97 0.31
CA LEU A 176 11.29 -11.27 -0.34
C LEU A 176 12.64 -11.92 -0.57
N GLU A 177 12.76 -13.20 -0.20
CA GLU A 177 13.94 -14.00 -0.50
C GLU A 177 13.58 -15.25 -1.31
N VAL A 178 14.50 -15.70 -2.14
CA VAL A 178 14.39 -16.97 -2.82
C VAL A 178 14.26 -18.11 -1.80
N SER A 179 13.36 -19.05 -2.08
CA SER A 179 13.08 -20.18 -1.19
C SER A 179 12.87 -21.46 -1.98
N ASN A 180 13.16 -22.60 -1.35
CA ASN A 180 12.80 -23.93 -1.86
C ASN A 180 11.38 -24.35 -1.43
N GLU A 181 10.75 -23.58 -0.51
CA GLU A 181 9.39 -23.77 -0.05
C GLU A 181 8.49 -22.65 -0.56
N PRO A 182 7.22 -22.93 -0.91
CA PRO A 182 6.27 -21.90 -1.34
C PRO A 182 6.01 -20.88 -0.23
N GLY A 183 6.28 -19.59 -0.53
CA GLY A 183 5.88 -18.45 0.29
C GLY A 183 4.77 -17.64 -0.42
N ILE A 184 5.06 -17.01 -1.57
CA ILE A 184 4.00 -16.47 -2.42
C ILE A 184 3.37 -17.66 -3.18
N LEU A 185 2.09 -17.92 -2.91
CA LEU A 185 1.36 -19.05 -3.48
C LEU A 185 0.77 -18.71 -4.84
N ALA A 186 0.14 -17.54 -4.96
CA ALA A 186 -0.43 -17.03 -6.21
C ALA A 186 -0.55 -15.50 -6.19
N THR A 187 -0.52 -14.91 -7.38
CA THR A 187 -0.76 -13.49 -7.61
C THR A 187 -1.68 -13.30 -8.81
N LYS A 188 -2.53 -12.25 -8.78
CA LYS A 188 -3.36 -11.80 -9.91
C LYS A 188 -3.39 -10.29 -9.93
N LEU A 189 -3.22 -9.73 -11.12
CA LEU A 189 -3.23 -8.29 -11.36
C LEU A 189 -4.15 -7.97 -12.54
N HIS A 190 -4.90 -6.89 -12.43
CA HIS A 190 -5.84 -6.44 -13.45
C HIS A 190 -5.88 -4.90 -13.53
N ALA A 191 -6.25 -4.39 -14.69
CA ALA A 191 -6.52 -2.97 -14.89
C ALA A 191 -7.69 -2.77 -15.87
N ASP A 192 -8.42 -1.66 -15.71
CA ASP A 192 -9.40 -1.17 -16.66
C ASP A 192 -9.28 0.35 -16.82
N GLY A 193 -8.62 0.77 -17.89
CA GLY A 193 -8.36 2.19 -18.20
C GLY A 193 -9.62 3.00 -18.50
N SER A 194 -10.78 2.37 -18.76
CA SER A 194 -12.04 3.08 -18.99
C SER A 194 -12.58 3.81 -17.74
N HIS A 195 -12.00 3.55 -16.57
CA HIS A 195 -12.33 4.16 -15.28
C HIS A 195 -11.23 5.09 -14.75
N ALA A 196 -10.34 5.59 -15.61
CA ALA A 196 -9.21 6.43 -15.17
C ALA A 196 -9.64 7.75 -14.53
N ASP A 197 -10.78 8.29 -14.90
CA ASP A 197 -11.31 9.57 -14.46
C ASP A 197 -11.95 9.55 -13.06
N ILE A 198 -12.39 8.39 -12.55
CA ILE A 198 -13.06 8.31 -11.25
C ILE A 198 -12.12 8.47 -10.05
N LEU A 199 -10.81 8.26 -10.24
CA LEU A 199 -9.77 8.45 -9.22
C LEU A 199 -8.45 8.82 -9.90
N SER A 200 -8.11 10.11 -9.92
CA SER A 200 -6.96 10.62 -10.68
C SER A 200 -6.41 11.92 -10.08
N ILE A 201 -5.23 12.31 -10.56
CA ILE A 201 -4.72 13.69 -10.46
C ILE A 201 -4.70 14.23 -11.89
N PRO A 202 -5.65 15.12 -12.27
CA PRO A 202 -5.85 15.50 -13.68
C PRO A 202 -4.81 16.46 -14.22
N GLY A 203 -3.90 16.99 -13.39
CA GLY A 203 -2.81 17.86 -13.85
C GLY A 203 -1.73 17.11 -14.63
N ASN A 204 -1.11 17.80 -15.58
CA ASN A 204 0.02 17.30 -16.35
C ASN A 204 1.22 18.25 -16.32
N LEU A 205 2.39 17.75 -16.68
CA LEU A 205 3.59 18.58 -16.81
C LEU A 205 3.58 19.35 -18.12
N ALA A 206 3.66 20.67 -18.04
CA ALA A 206 3.80 21.56 -19.20
C ALA A 206 4.76 22.69 -18.85
N GLY A 207 5.82 22.85 -19.66
CA GLY A 207 6.81 23.91 -19.47
C GLY A 207 7.53 23.90 -18.11
N GLY A 208 7.70 22.73 -17.50
CA GLY A 208 8.35 22.59 -16.19
C GLY A 208 7.45 22.86 -14.98
N ALA A 209 6.16 23.11 -15.20
CA ALA A 209 5.16 23.34 -14.16
C ALA A 209 3.95 22.39 -14.33
N VAL A 210 3.15 22.21 -13.27
CA VAL A 210 1.89 21.49 -13.36
C VAL A 210 0.83 22.39 -14.00
N ALA A 211 0.31 21.98 -15.15
CA ALA A 211 -0.85 22.58 -15.79
C ALA A 211 -2.12 21.82 -15.40
N GLY A 212 -3.16 22.53 -14.98
CA GLY A 212 -4.38 21.95 -14.43
C GLY A 212 -4.30 21.72 -12.90
N SER A 213 -5.16 20.85 -12.36
CA SER A 213 -5.18 20.55 -10.92
C SER A 213 -4.10 19.54 -10.55
N GLY A 214 -3.25 19.91 -9.61
CA GLY A 214 -2.32 18.98 -8.94
C GLY A 214 -2.94 18.20 -7.78
N PHE A 215 -4.23 18.41 -7.50
CA PHE A 215 -4.93 17.72 -6.42
C PHE A 215 -5.64 16.46 -6.90
N LEU A 216 -5.74 15.52 -5.99
CA LEU A 216 -6.52 14.30 -6.15
C LEU A 216 -8.00 14.63 -6.42
N HIS A 217 -8.55 14.00 -7.45
CA HIS A 217 -9.99 13.93 -7.73
C HIS A 217 -10.51 12.52 -7.48
N MET A 218 -11.69 12.40 -6.83
CA MET A 218 -12.30 11.10 -6.55
C MET A 218 -13.84 11.15 -6.64
N ASP A 219 -14.41 10.32 -7.51
CA ASP A 219 -15.82 9.95 -7.45
C ASP A 219 -16.00 8.79 -6.44
N GLY A 220 -16.23 9.13 -5.18
CA GLY A 220 -16.31 8.15 -4.09
C GLY A 220 -17.36 7.05 -4.31
N PRO A 221 -18.61 7.35 -4.73
CA PRO A 221 -19.63 6.36 -5.07
C PRO A 221 -19.22 5.38 -6.18
N ALA A 222 -18.63 5.88 -7.28
CA ALA A 222 -18.15 5.04 -8.38
C ALA A 222 -17.00 4.13 -7.93
N VAL A 223 -16.00 4.69 -7.22
CA VAL A 223 -14.88 3.94 -6.63
C VAL A 223 -15.40 2.84 -5.70
N PHE A 224 -16.33 3.15 -4.78
CA PHE A 224 -16.88 2.15 -3.85
C PHE A 224 -17.54 0.97 -4.59
N LYS A 225 -18.43 1.26 -5.54
CA LYS A 225 -19.16 0.24 -6.29
C LYS A 225 -18.22 -0.69 -7.05
N LEU A 226 -17.22 -0.13 -7.71
CA LEU A 226 -16.26 -0.89 -8.51
C LEU A 226 -15.33 -1.70 -7.60
N ALA A 227 -14.78 -1.09 -6.55
CA ALA A 227 -13.86 -1.72 -5.61
C ALA A 227 -14.42 -3.03 -5.02
N VAL A 228 -15.61 -2.98 -4.43
CA VAL A 228 -16.23 -4.18 -3.81
C VAL A 228 -16.46 -5.30 -4.82
N SER A 229 -16.73 -4.97 -6.10
CA SER A 229 -16.94 -5.97 -7.15
C SER A 229 -15.63 -6.62 -7.63
N VAL A 230 -14.57 -5.81 -7.87
CA VAL A 230 -13.32 -6.33 -8.43
C VAL A 230 -12.48 -7.06 -7.39
N LEU A 231 -12.49 -6.61 -6.12
CA LEU A 231 -11.75 -7.26 -5.04
C LEU A 231 -12.26 -8.69 -4.77
N GLU A 232 -13.58 -8.88 -4.68
CA GLU A 232 -14.17 -10.22 -4.56
C GLU A 232 -13.68 -11.16 -5.68
N LYS A 233 -13.75 -10.70 -6.93
CA LYS A 233 -13.39 -11.52 -8.09
C LYS A 233 -11.90 -11.90 -8.07
N VAL A 234 -11.01 -10.94 -7.88
CA VAL A 234 -9.56 -11.19 -7.88
C VAL A 234 -9.12 -12.07 -6.71
N ALA A 235 -9.76 -11.95 -5.55
CA ALA A 235 -9.53 -12.85 -4.43
C ALA A 235 -9.86 -14.29 -4.77
N HIS A 236 -11.05 -14.56 -5.36
CA HIS A 236 -11.39 -15.91 -5.83
C HIS A 236 -10.45 -16.43 -6.91
N GLU A 237 -10.01 -15.58 -7.84
CA GLU A 237 -9.04 -15.97 -8.87
C GLU A 237 -7.70 -16.43 -8.27
N VAL A 238 -7.18 -15.68 -7.27
CA VAL A 238 -5.94 -16.03 -6.56
C VAL A 238 -6.10 -17.34 -5.78
N LEU A 239 -7.20 -17.49 -5.05
CA LEU A 239 -7.50 -18.69 -4.28
C LEU A 239 -7.61 -19.93 -5.18
N ASN A 240 -8.35 -19.83 -6.28
CA ASN A 240 -8.48 -20.89 -7.26
C ASN A 240 -7.13 -21.28 -7.89
N THR A 241 -6.28 -20.27 -8.19
CA THR A 241 -4.94 -20.52 -8.75
C THR A 241 -4.03 -21.24 -7.76
N ALA A 242 -4.15 -20.93 -6.47
CA ALA A 242 -3.39 -21.56 -5.40
C ALA A 242 -3.96 -22.93 -4.95
N GLY A 243 -5.18 -23.30 -5.37
CA GLY A 243 -5.89 -24.48 -4.87
C GLY A 243 -6.26 -24.36 -3.39
N VAL A 244 -6.54 -23.13 -2.92
CA VAL A 244 -6.88 -22.81 -1.52
C VAL A 244 -8.33 -22.35 -1.46
N THR A 245 -9.07 -22.82 -0.47
CA THR A 245 -10.47 -22.41 -0.24
C THR A 245 -10.55 -21.22 0.74
N PRO A 246 -11.65 -20.42 0.74
CA PRO A 246 -11.76 -19.26 1.62
C PRO A 246 -11.63 -19.58 3.13
N ASP A 247 -12.07 -20.74 3.58
CA ASP A 247 -11.96 -21.19 4.98
C ASP A 247 -10.51 -21.45 5.42
N GLN A 248 -9.62 -21.71 4.47
CA GLN A 248 -8.17 -21.90 4.70
C GLN A 248 -7.39 -20.59 4.78
N ILE A 249 -8.04 -19.43 4.59
CA ILE A 249 -7.44 -18.13 4.85
C ILE A 249 -7.42 -17.90 6.35
N ASP A 250 -6.22 -17.64 6.88
CA ASP A 250 -6.05 -17.25 8.29
C ASP A 250 -6.30 -15.76 8.46
N TRP A 251 -5.77 -14.93 7.54
CA TRP A 251 -5.87 -13.48 7.61
C TRP A 251 -6.12 -12.84 6.25
N LEU A 252 -7.04 -11.86 6.24
CA LEU A 252 -7.24 -10.91 5.15
C LEU A 252 -6.53 -9.59 5.53
N VAL A 253 -5.59 -9.15 4.70
CA VAL A 253 -4.91 -7.85 4.82
C VAL A 253 -5.25 -7.00 3.59
N PRO A 254 -6.43 -6.36 3.58
CA PRO A 254 -6.87 -5.56 2.44
C PRO A 254 -6.20 -4.19 2.44
N HIS A 255 -6.23 -3.51 1.29
CA HIS A 255 -6.00 -2.07 1.23
C HIS A 255 -6.92 -1.34 2.21
N GLN A 256 -6.35 -0.49 3.05
CA GLN A 256 -7.01 0.23 4.14
C GLN A 256 -7.68 1.52 3.61
N ALA A 257 -8.60 1.37 2.63
CA ALA A 257 -9.26 2.51 2.00
C ALA A 257 -10.34 3.12 2.88
N ASN A 258 -11.22 2.25 3.36
CA ASN A 258 -12.46 2.59 4.05
C ASN A 258 -13.03 1.33 4.68
N ILE A 259 -13.41 1.37 5.95
CA ILE A 259 -13.93 0.20 6.67
C ILE A 259 -15.16 -0.43 5.98
N ARG A 260 -15.97 0.35 5.28
CA ARG A 260 -17.17 -0.13 4.58
C ARG A 260 -16.81 -0.98 3.35
N ILE A 261 -15.78 -0.60 2.59
CA ILE A 261 -15.24 -1.40 1.47
C ILE A 261 -14.66 -2.70 2.03
N MET A 262 -13.80 -2.60 3.05
CA MET A 262 -13.13 -3.74 3.67
C MET A 262 -14.15 -4.77 4.21
N ASN A 263 -15.15 -4.31 4.97
CA ASN A 263 -16.23 -5.17 5.47
C ASN A 263 -17.06 -5.79 4.32
N GLY A 264 -17.31 -5.01 3.26
CA GLY A 264 -18.03 -5.48 2.07
C GLY A 264 -17.31 -6.64 1.39
N THR A 265 -15.99 -6.54 1.23
CA THR A 265 -15.16 -7.59 0.63
C THR A 265 -15.06 -8.83 1.51
N ALA A 266 -14.75 -8.66 2.82
CA ALA A 266 -14.69 -9.78 3.75
C ALA A 266 -16.01 -10.57 3.77
N LYS A 267 -17.16 -9.87 3.81
CA LYS A 267 -18.49 -10.49 3.75
C LYS A 267 -18.72 -11.30 2.46
N LYS A 268 -18.32 -10.77 1.31
CA LYS A 268 -18.47 -11.45 0.03
C LYS A 268 -17.59 -12.68 -0.11
N LEU A 269 -16.42 -12.67 0.54
CA LEU A 269 -15.52 -13.82 0.64
C LEU A 269 -15.97 -14.85 1.69
N GLY A 270 -17.02 -14.56 2.46
CA GLY A 270 -17.45 -15.41 3.58
C GLY A 270 -16.48 -15.46 4.74
N LEU A 271 -15.59 -14.45 4.85
CA LEU A 271 -14.61 -14.38 5.92
C LEU A 271 -15.17 -13.65 7.14
N PRO A 272 -14.99 -14.21 8.36
CA PRO A 272 -15.27 -13.51 9.61
C PRO A 272 -14.45 -12.21 9.70
N LEU A 273 -15.06 -11.14 10.21
CA LEU A 273 -14.37 -9.84 10.33
C LEU A 273 -13.16 -9.90 11.27
N GLU A 274 -13.14 -10.82 12.21
CA GLU A 274 -12.03 -11.06 13.14
C GLU A 274 -10.77 -11.58 12.44
N LYS A 275 -10.90 -12.14 11.23
CA LYS A 275 -9.78 -12.54 10.37
C LYS A 275 -9.28 -11.40 9.49
N MET A 276 -9.86 -10.21 9.57
CA MET A 276 -9.42 -9.05 8.80
C MET A 276 -8.54 -8.13 9.64
N VAL A 277 -7.38 -7.79 9.13
CA VAL A 277 -6.50 -6.78 9.74
C VAL A 277 -7.07 -5.40 9.44
N VAL A 278 -7.35 -4.64 10.47
CA VAL A 278 -7.86 -3.26 10.41
C VAL A 278 -6.84 -2.34 11.05
N THR A 279 -6.38 -1.35 10.29
CA THR A 279 -5.49 -0.26 10.73
C THR A 279 -5.97 1.10 10.22
N VAL A 280 -6.98 1.11 9.37
CA VAL A 280 -7.53 2.32 8.76
C VAL A 280 -8.02 3.33 9.78
N ASN A 281 -8.47 2.86 10.96
CA ASN A 281 -8.91 3.73 12.06
C ASN A 281 -7.80 4.66 12.57
N GLU A 282 -6.56 4.17 12.64
CA GLU A 282 -5.41 4.94 13.16
C GLU A 282 -4.51 5.52 12.05
N HIS A 283 -4.40 4.82 10.92
CA HIS A 283 -3.48 5.22 9.85
C HIS A 283 -4.15 6.09 8.77
N GLY A 284 -5.50 6.04 8.66
CA GLY A 284 -6.20 6.55 7.49
C GLY A 284 -5.89 5.71 6.25
N ASN A 285 -6.24 6.24 5.08
CA ASN A 285 -5.87 5.65 3.80
C ASN A 285 -4.46 6.11 3.39
N THR A 286 -3.48 5.26 3.51
CA THR A 286 -2.09 5.51 3.11
C THR A 286 -1.75 4.92 1.74
N SER A 287 -2.74 4.74 0.86
CA SER A 287 -2.58 4.27 -0.53
C SER A 287 -1.71 3.00 -0.63
N ALA A 288 -0.63 3.00 -1.42
CA ALA A 288 0.26 1.85 -1.59
C ALA A 288 0.93 1.38 -0.29
N ALA A 289 1.09 2.24 0.70
CA ALA A 289 1.69 1.87 1.97
C ALA A 289 0.74 1.09 2.90
N SER A 290 -0.58 1.11 2.64
CA SER A 290 -1.58 0.63 3.59
C SER A 290 -1.51 -0.86 3.88
N ILE A 291 -1.32 -1.69 2.84
CA ILE A 291 -1.20 -3.15 2.99
C ILE A 291 0.05 -3.53 3.77
N PRO A 292 1.27 -3.06 3.40
CA PRO A 292 2.47 -3.45 4.13
C PRO A 292 2.54 -2.86 5.55
N LEU A 293 1.93 -1.69 5.81
CA LEU A 293 1.74 -1.15 7.17
C LEU A 293 0.87 -2.09 8.02
N ALA A 294 -0.28 -2.49 7.49
CA ALA A 294 -1.20 -3.41 8.18
C ALA A 294 -0.59 -4.79 8.39
N LEU A 295 0.14 -5.31 7.39
CA LEU A 295 0.87 -6.57 7.48
C LEU A 295 1.91 -6.55 8.60
N ASP A 296 2.80 -5.53 8.61
CA ASP A 296 3.86 -5.41 9.62
C ASP A 296 3.28 -5.29 11.03
N GLN A 297 2.21 -4.49 11.20
CA GLN A 297 1.53 -4.38 12.48
C GLN A 297 1.00 -5.74 12.96
N ALA A 298 0.30 -6.49 12.09
CA ALA A 298 -0.28 -7.78 12.46
C ALA A 298 0.77 -8.89 12.69
N VAL A 299 1.93 -8.80 12.04
CA VAL A 299 3.08 -9.68 12.31
C VAL A 299 3.70 -9.34 13.66
N ARG A 300 3.92 -8.06 13.96
CA ARG A 300 4.59 -7.62 15.19
C ARG A 300 3.75 -7.80 16.44
N ASP A 301 2.43 -7.69 16.34
CA ASP A 301 1.53 -7.93 17.47
C ASP A 301 1.15 -9.41 17.67
N GLY A 302 1.69 -10.29 16.80
CA GLY A 302 1.56 -11.75 16.91
C GLY A 302 0.24 -12.31 16.38
N ARG A 303 -0.60 -11.50 15.74
CA ARG A 303 -1.80 -12.00 15.03
C ARG A 303 -1.40 -12.91 13.88
N ILE A 304 -0.56 -12.43 12.98
CA ILE A 304 -0.04 -13.22 11.85
C ILE A 304 1.20 -13.99 12.29
N LYS A 305 1.18 -15.31 12.09
CA LYS A 305 2.24 -16.25 12.52
C LYS A 305 2.83 -16.99 11.32
N PRO A 306 4.08 -17.51 11.44
CA PRO A 306 4.65 -18.38 10.41
C PRO A 306 3.74 -19.56 10.05
N GLY A 307 3.67 -19.87 8.76
CA GLY A 307 2.84 -20.95 8.20
C GLY A 307 1.40 -20.58 7.86
N GLN A 308 0.91 -19.43 8.30
CA GLN A 308 -0.46 -18.97 8.04
C GLN A 308 -0.63 -18.43 6.62
N ASN A 309 -1.81 -18.65 6.05
CA ASN A 309 -2.21 -18.13 4.76
C ASN A 309 -2.78 -16.72 4.90
N VAL A 310 -2.14 -15.75 4.26
CA VAL A 310 -2.49 -14.33 4.28
C VAL A 310 -2.90 -13.90 2.88
N LEU A 311 -4.14 -13.46 2.72
CA LEU A 311 -4.65 -12.85 1.49
C LEU A 311 -4.47 -11.33 1.58
N MET A 312 -3.68 -10.78 0.68
CA MET A 312 -3.51 -9.33 0.49
C MET A 312 -4.22 -8.91 -0.79
N GLU A 313 -4.99 -7.83 -0.75
CA GLU A 313 -5.70 -7.32 -1.92
C GLU A 313 -5.74 -5.79 -1.93
N GLY A 314 -5.67 -5.22 -3.12
CA GLY A 314 -5.67 -3.77 -3.28
C GLY A 314 -6.36 -3.33 -4.56
N VAL A 315 -6.89 -2.11 -4.52
CA VAL A 315 -7.56 -1.44 -5.63
C VAL A 315 -7.17 0.03 -5.63
N GLY A 316 -6.92 0.60 -6.80
CA GLY A 316 -6.45 1.98 -6.93
C GLY A 316 -6.87 2.65 -8.23
N GLY A 317 -6.57 3.94 -8.33
CA GLY A 317 -6.79 4.69 -9.57
C GLY A 317 -6.14 4.02 -10.78
N GLY A 318 -6.76 4.23 -11.93
CA GLY A 318 -6.30 3.65 -13.18
C GLY A 318 -7.42 3.07 -14.06
N PHE A 319 -8.38 2.23 -13.69
CA PHE A 319 -8.53 1.58 -12.39
C PHE A 319 -7.66 0.33 -12.34
N THR A 320 -6.94 0.12 -11.25
CA THR A 320 -6.06 -1.05 -11.09
C THR A 320 -6.46 -1.84 -9.86
N TRP A 321 -6.32 -3.17 -9.90
CA TRP A 321 -6.55 -4.03 -8.74
C TRP A 321 -5.73 -5.30 -8.82
N GLY A 322 -5.54 -5.93 -7.68
CA GLY A 322 -4.80 -7.19 -7.61
C GLY A 322 -4.91 -7.82 -6.24
N ALA A 323 -4.51 -9.08 -6.19
CA ALA A 323 -4.39 -9.84 -4.96
C ALA A 323 -3.15 -10.75 -4.97
N VAL A 324 -2.65 -11.01 -3.78
CA VAL A 324 -1.54 -11.93 -3.51
C VAL A 324 -1.94 -12.83 -2.35
N LEU A 325 -1.83 -14.14 -2.52
CA LEU A 325 -1.93 -15.11 -1.44
C LEU A 325 -0.52 -15.54 -1.05
N ALA A 326 -0.17 -15.32 0.21
CA ALA A 326 1.13 -15.67 0.77
C ALA A 326 0.98 -16.65 1.95
N ARG A 327 1.96 -17.55 2.10
CA ARG A 327 2.20 -18.31 3.32
C ARG A 327 3.38 -17.68 4.04
N MET A 328 3.12 -17.23 5.26
CA MET A 328 4.11 -16.52 6.07
C MET A 328 5.18 -17.42 6.68
#